data_e9b8cba9f4b28834a9990267a918aef4
#
_entry.id   e9b8cba9f4b28834a9990267a918aef4
#
_cell.length_a   1.000
_cell.length_b   1.000
_cell.length_c   1.000
_cell.angle_alpha   90.00
_cell.angle_beta   90.00
_cell.angle_gamma   90.00
#
_symmetry.space_group_name_H-M   'P 1'
#
loop_
_entity.id
_entity.type
_entity.pdbx_description
1 polymer ?
#
loop_
_entity_poly.entity_id
_entity_poly.type
_entity_poly.pdbx_seq_one_letter_code
_entity_poly.pdbx_strand_id
1 'polypeptide(L)'
;MSDTGVIERIEPTGEGRRKNRVLIIDEEAPLTDLLTLSLTFEGWEVQTLANGNEAVDVVHRFRPDAILLDMMLPDISGVAVVSRLRDAGVGTPVIFLTGRTSLEDRLAAFGAGGDDYMTKPFGLEEVSTRLRAVFRRAGLTDSSIIFADLVIDGASGQVWRAGEPVLLSSLEVQLLKLLVERAGDPIDGTGIIRSLGLAGHTVIDSAATRAVDSLRIKINADDAPLVHLEGGAAWIAEAIDQS
;
A
#
# COMPACT_ATOMS: atom_id res chain seq x y z
N MET A 1 10.41 -41.52 20.38
CA MET A 1 11.44 -40.59 19.92
C MET A 1 10.73 -39.56 19.08
N SER A 2 10.42 -38.46 19.69
CA SER A 2 9.57 -37.39 19.13
C SER A 2 10.44 -36.53 18.25
N ASP A 3 10.19 -36.54 16.94
CA ASP A 3 10.77 -35.60 16.02
C ASP A 3 9.87 -34.36 16.01
N THR A 4 10.26 -33.39 16.80
CA THR A 4 9.63 -32.09 16.85
C THR A 4 10.14 -31.34 15.61
N GLY A 5 9.32 -31.31 14.56
CA GLY A 5 9.55 -30.48 13.39
C GLY A 5 9.81 -29.04 13.86
N VAL A 6 11.04 -28.61 13.74
CA VAL A 6 11.47 -27.24 13.99
C VAL A 6 10.77 -26.37 12.94
N ILE A 7 9.69 -25.72 13.36
CA ILE A 7 9.17 -24.57 12.63
C ILE A 7 10.31 -23.56 12.70
N GLU A 8 11.03 -23.42 11.60
CA GLU A 8 11.94 -22.28 11.42
C GLU A 8 11.04 -21.04 11.41
N ARG A 9 10.82 -20.52 12.60
CA ARG A 9 10.26 -19.20 12.80
C ARG A 9 11.20 -18.26 12.08
N ILE A 10 10.86 -17.90 10.85
CA ILE A 10 11.40 -16.67 10.28
C ILE A 10 10.77 -15.59 11.16
N GLU A 11 11.47 -15.29 12.24
CA GLU A 11 11.17 -14.11 13.03
C GLU A 11 11.16 -12.95 12.01
N PRO A 12 10.06 -12.21 11.85
CA PRO A 12 10.16 -10.92 11.24
C PRO A 12 11.13 -10.17 12.14
N THR A 13 12.37 -10.02 11.72
CA THR A 13 13.33 -9.15 12.39
C THR A 13 12.64 -7.83 12.53
N GLY A 14 12.15 -7.56 13.73
CA GLY A 14 11.39 -6.38 14.13
C GLY A 14 12.27 -5.14 14.22
N GLU A 15 13.17 -4.94 13.26
CA GLU A 15 13.73 -3.63 12.96
C GLU A 15 12.72 -2.93 12.07
N GLY A 16 12.09 -1.91 12.63
CA GLY A 16 10.96 -1.17 12.12
C GLY A 16 11.05 -0.94 10.62
N ARG A 17 10.24 -1.66 9.88
CA ARG A 17 10.14 -1.51 8.43
C ARG A 17 9.78 -0.06 8.14
N ARG A 18 10.69 0.67 7.52
CA ARG A 18 10.48 2.07 7.15
C ARG A 18 9.20 2.15 6.29
N LYS A 19 8.26 2.99 6.70
CA LYS A 19 7.06 3.28 5.89
C LYS A 19 7.49 3.83 4.54
N ASN A 20 6.80 3.45 3.49
CA ASN A 20 6.97 4.09 2.19
C ASN A 20 6.65 5.58 2.31
N ARG A 21 7.51 6.43 1.75
CA ARG A 21 7.43 7.88 1.83
C ARG A 21 6.96 8.47 0.51
N VAL A 22 5.92 9.28 0.56
CA VAL A 22 5.39 9.99 -0.60
C VAL A 22 5.49 11.49 -0.37
N LEU A 23 6.14 12.19 -1.31
CA LEU A 23 6.12 13.65 -1.35
C LEU A 23 5.04 14.09 -2.34
N ILE A 24 4.12 14.95 -1.89
CA ILE A 24 3.11 15.57 -2.74
C ILE A 24 3.51 17.03 -2.97
N ILE A 25 3.65 17.43 -4.23
CA ILE A 25 3.98 18.79 -4.63
C ILE A 25 2.82 19.34 -5.45
N ASP A 26 1.95 20.11 -4.81
CA ASP A 26 0.75 20.69 -5.40
C ASP A 26 0.29 21.87 -4.54
N GLU A 27 -0.13 22.98 -5.16
CA GLU A 27 -0.60 24.18 -4.46
C GLU A 27 -2.03 24.07 -3.92
N GLU A 28 -2.80 23.11 -4.42
CA GLU A 28 -4.20 22.91 -4.03
C GLU A 28 -4.32 22.23 -2.65
N ALA A 29 -4.38 23.03 -1.57
CA ALA A 29 -4.46 22.50 -0.21
C ALA A 29 -5.59 21.47 -0.02
N PRO A 30 -6.83 21.64 -0.51
CA PRO A 30 -7.87 20.62 -0.35
C PRO A 30 -7.52 19.28 -0.98
N LEU A 31 -6.82 19.27 -2.10
CA LEU A 31 -6.38 18.06 -2.78
C LEU A 31 -5.24 17.38 -2.01
N THR A 32 -4.23 18.16 -1.58
CA THR A 32 -3.10 17.62 -0.81
C THR A 32 -3.53 17.07 0.54
N ASP A 33 -4.51 17.70 1.23
CA ASP A 33 -5.09 17.23 2.47
C ASP A 33 -5.81 15.87 2.28
N LEU A 34 -6.62 15.77 1.22
CA LEU A 34 -7.35 14.55 0.89
C LEU A 34 -6.40 13.39 0.53
N LEU A 35 -5.39 13.66 -0.29
CA LEU A 35 -4.36 12.67 -0.63
C LEU A 35 -3.56 12.26 0.60
N THR A 36 -3.17 13.20 1.44
CA THR A 36 -2.44 12.93 2.69
C THR A 36 -3.24 12.01 3.60
N LEU A 37 -4.53 12.30 3.80
CA LEU A 37 -5.41 11.47 4.62
C LEU A 37 -5.50 10.05 4.06
N SER A 38 -5.76 9.92 2.76
CA SER A 38 -5.91 8.63 2.08
C SER A 38 -4.63 7.80 2.16
N LEU A 39 -3.48 8.37 1.80
CA LEU A 39 -2.21 7.65 1.77
C LEU A 39 -1.70 7.32 3.18
N THR A 40 -1.95 8.20 4.17
CA THR A 40 -1.63 7.91 5.57
C THR A 40 -2.48 6.76 6.11
N PHE A 41 -3.76 6.70 5.73
CA PHE A 41 -4.63 5.57 6.07
C PHE A 41 -4.12 4.24 5.50
N GLU A 42 -3.49 4.26 4.33
CA GLU A 42 -2.82 3.10 3.73
C GLU A 42 -1.45 2.78 4.36
N GLY A 43 -1.06 3.52 5.39
CA GLY A 43 0.17 3.28 6.15
C GLY A 43 1.41 3.99 5.61
N TRP A 44 1.29 4.91 4.65
CA TRP A 44 2.42 5.64 4.07
C TRP A 44 2.77 6.88 4.89
N GLU A 45 4.02 7.29 4.85
CA GLU A 45 4.48 8.56 5.41
C GLU A 45 4.39 9.63 4.32
N VAL A 46 3.63 10.70 4.55
CA VAL A 46 3.36 11.72 3.53
C VAL A 46 3.89 13.07 3.97
N GLN A 47 4.55 13.76 3.07
CA GLN A 47 4.90 15.16 3.20
C GLN A 47 4.34 15.94 2.02
N THR A 48 3.90 17.18 2.25
CA THR A 48 3.37 18.07 1.22
C THR A 48 4.27 19.27 1.01
N LEU A 49 4.24 19.84 -0.20
CA LEU A 49 4.96 21.03 -0.59
C LEU A 49 4.11 21.80 -1.60
N ALA A 50 3.92 23.11 -1.39
CA ALA A 50 3.06 23.94 -2.25
C ALA A 50 3.80 24.62 -3.42
N ASN A 51 5.12 24.47 -3.49
CA ASN A 51 5.96 25.12 -4.51
C ASN A 51 7.07 24.18 -5.01
N GLY A 52 7.59 24.43 -6.21
CA GLY A 52 8.59 23.59 -6.84
C GLY A 52 10.04 23.95 -6.51
N ASN A 53 10.33 25.17 -6.09
CA ASN A 53 11.72 25.62 -5.89
C ASN A 53 12.43 24.90 -4.76
N GLU A 54 11.68 24.48 -3.73
CA GLU A 54 12.20 23.78 -2.57
C GLU A 54 12.28 22.24 -2.76
N ALA A 55 11.79 21.73 -3.90
CA ALA A 55 11.63 20.31 -4.13
C ALA A 55 12.93 19.50 -3.93
N VAL A 56 14.05 19.99 -4.46
CA VAL A 56 15.36 19.31 -4.35
C VAL A 56 15.79 19.18 -2.89
N ASP A 57 15.67 20.25 -2.11
CA ASP A 57 16.07 20.27 -0.70
C ASP A 57 15.16 19.38 0.15
N VAL A 58 13.85 19.40 -0.14
CA VAL A 58 12.87 18.55 0.55
C VAL A 58 13.12 17.09 0.23
N VAL A 59 13.36 16.74 -1.03
CA VAL A 59 13.68 15.37 -1.44
C VAL A 59 14.93 14.84 -0.74
N HIS A 60 15.99 15.63 -0.63
CA HIS A 60 17.21 15.22 0.06
C HIS A 60 17.01 14.97 1.56
N ARG A 61 16.14 15.77 2.21
CA ARG A 61 15.83 15.62 3.66
C ARG A 61 14.83 14.53 3.94
N PHE A 62 13.72 14.50 3.21
CA PHE A 62 12.62 13.58 3.42
C PHE A 62 12.89 12.19 2.84
N ARG A 63 13.69 12.12 1.74
CA ARG A 63 14.01 10.90 0.99
C ARG A 63 12.75 10.12 0.61
N PRO A 64 11.86 10.72 -0.19
CA PRO A 64 10.64 10.05 -0.62
C PRO A 64 10.96 8.87 -1.54
N ASP A 65 10.11 7.86 -1.48
CA ASP A 65 10.15 6.70 -2.36
C ASP A 65 9.37 6.95 -3.66
N ALA A 66 8.44 7.91 -3.65
CA ALA A 66 7.79 8.45 -4.85
C ALA A 66 7.37 9.91 -4.63
N ILE A 67 7.17 10.62 -5.75
CA ILE A 67 6.71 12.01 -5.78
C ILE A 67 5.43 12.08 -6.61
N LEU A 68 4.36 12.67 -6.03
CA LEU A 68 3.20 13.14 -6.77
C LEU A 68 3.41 14.63 -7.05
N LEU A 69 3.35 15.04 -8.32
CA LEU A 69 3.78 16.38 -8.72
C LEU A 69 2.77 17.03 -9.66
N ASP A 70 2.24 18.19 -9.31
CA ASP A 70 1.47 18.98 -10.26
C ASP A 70 2.40 19.56 -11.35
N MET A 71 1.92 19.57 -12.58
CA MET A 71 2.62 20.20 -13.70
C MET A 71 2.62 21.73 -13.58
N MET A 72 1.63 22.31 -12.93
CA MET A 72 1.44 23.75 -12.80
C MET A 72 1.59 24.15 -11.34
N LEU A 73 2.77 24.62 -10.97
CA LEU A 73 3.04 25.20 -9.66
C LEU A 73 3.17 26.72 -9.76
N PRO A 74 2.98 27.46 -8.67
CA PRO A 74 2.95 28.91 -8.69
C PRO A 74 4.31 29.55 -9.05
N ASP A 75 5.40 28.85 -8.82
CA ASP A 75 6.77 29.35 -8.93
C ASP A 75 7.52 28.81 -10.17
N ILE A 76 7.46 27.49 -10.40
CA ILE A 76 8.08 26.84 -11.57
C ILE A 76 7.21 25.69 -12.08
N SER A 77 7.37 25.31 -13.34
CA SER A 77 6.62 24.17 -13.87
C SER A 77 7.10 22.84 -13.25
N GLY A 78 6.18 21.87 -13.11
CA GLY A 78 6.52 20.52 -12.63
C GLY A 78 7.58 19.85 -13.52
N VAL A 79 7.59 20.11 -14.82
CA VAL A 79 8.63 19.63 -15.75
C VAL A 79 10.01 20.17 -15.33
N ALA A 80 10.09 21.45 -14.98
CA ALA A 80 11.34 22.05 -14.50
C ALA A 80 11.77 21.49 -13.14
N VAL A 81 10.82 21.15 -12.26
CA VAL A 81 11.10 20.43 -11.00
C VAL A 81 11.79 19.10 -11.28
N VAL A 82 11.21 18.28 -12.18
CA VAL A 82 11.78 16.97 -12.53
C VAL A 82 13.18 17.12 -13.12
N SER A 83 13.38 18.04 -14.07
CA SER A 83 14.72 18.31 -14.62
C SER A 83 15.73 18.61 -13.52
N ARG A 84 15.41 19.53 -12.59
CA ARG A 84 16.31 19.87 -11.47
C ARG A 84 16.59 18.68 -10.55
N LEU A 85 15.59 17.82 -10.29
CA LEU A 85 15.78 16.58 -9.52
C LEU A 85 16.74 15.64 -10.23
N ARG A 86 16.57 15.44 -11.53
CA ARG A 86 17.46 14.57 -12.34
C ARG A 86 18.89 15.15 -12.44
N ASP A 87 19.03 16.45 -12.61
CA ASP A 87 20.33 17.15 -12.60
C ASP A 87 21.04 17.01 -11.25
N ALA A 88 20.28 16.97 -10.15
CA ALA A 88 20.80 16.70 -8.81
C ALA A 88 21.06 15.21 -8.50
N GLY A 89 20.93 14.33 -9.49
CA GLY A 89 21.15 12.89 -9.34
C GLY A 89 20.01 12.15 -8.62
N VAL A 90 18.87 12.79 -8.44
CA VAL A 90 17.69 12.18 -7.78
C VAL A 90 16.95 11.30 -8.77
N GLY A 91 16.94 9.98 -8.53
CA GLY A 91 16.21 8.98 -9.32
C GLY A 91 14.83 8.63 -8.77
N THR A 92 14.35 9.31 -7.72
CA THR A 92 13.02 9.06 -7.15
C THR A 92 11.94 9.13 -8.23
N PRO A 93 11.06 8.11 -8.33
CA PRO A 93 9.98 8.09 -9.30
C PRO A 93 9.00 9.26 -9.13
N VAL A 94 8.54 9.81 -10.25
CA VAL A 94 7.62 10.95 -10.29
C VAL A 94 6.37 10.60 -11.08
N ILE A 95 5.20 10.77 -10.46
CA ILE A 95 3.88 10.69 -11.10
C ILE A 95 3.34 12.11 -11.23
N PHE A 96 3.11 12.57 -12.46
CA PHE A 96 2.49 13.87 -12.68
C PHE A 96 0.98 13.83 -12.43
N LEU A 97 0.48 14.82 -11.68
CA LEU A 97 -0.95 15.09 -11.47
C LEU A 97 -1.30 16.39 -12.20
N THR A 98 -2.23 16.38 -13.16
CA THR A 98 -2.46 17.60 -13.95
C THR A 98 -3.84 17.65 -14.59
N GLY A 99 -4.37 18.87 -14.74
CA GLY A 99 -5.55 19.15 -15.55
C GLY A 99 -5.29 19.18 -17.06
N ARG A 100 -4.01 19.12 -17.48
CA ARG A 100 -3.64 19.17 -18.90
C ARG A 100 -3.70 17.79 -19.54
N THR A 101 -4.32 17.71 -20.71
CA THR A 101 -4.53 16.45 -21.43
C THR A 101 -3.85 16.40 -22.80
N SER A 102 -3.10 17.47 -23.16
CA SER A 102 -2.46 17.52 -24.47
C SER A 102 -1.37 16.46 -24.63
N LEU A 103 -1.18 16.01 -25.86
CA LEU A 103 -0.09 15.07 -26.16
C LEU A 103 1.28 15.71 -25.90
N GLU A 104 1.42 17.01 -26.17
CA GLU A 104 2.66 17.77 -25.95
C GLU A 104 3.05 17.80 -24.48
N ASP A 105 2.09 18.09 -23.58
CA ASP A 105 2.33 18.10 -22.12
C ASP A 105 2.77 16.72 -21.62
N ARG A 106 2.16 15.64 -22.13
CA ARG A 106 2.53 14.26 -21.78
C ARG A 106 3.95 13.93 -22.27
N LEU A 107 4.28 14.29 -23.49
CA LEU A 107 5.62 14.06 -24.04
C LEU A 107 6.68 14.87 -23.28
N ALA A 108 6.38 16.11 -22.88
CA ALA A 108 7.26 16.93 -22.06
C ALA A 108 7.49 16.30 -20.68
N ALA A 109 6.44 15.78 -20.03
CA ALA A 109 6.52 15.13 -18.73
C ALA A 109 7.44 13.89 -18.76
N PHE A 110 7.22 13.00 -19.74
CA PHE A 110 8.07 11.81 -19.90
C PHE A 110 9.50 12.16 -20.38
N GLY A 111 9.63 13.15 -21.27
CA GLY A 111 10.93 13.66 -21.75
C GLY A 111 11.80 14.24 -20.64
N ALA A 112 11.20 14.82 -19.60
CA ALA A 112 11.90 15.31 -18.42
C ALA A 112 12.30 14.18 -17.44
N GLY A 113 11.84 12.96 -17.66
CA GLY A 113 12.13 11.82 -16.77
C GLY A 113 11.03 11.53 -15.75
N GLY A 114 9.76 11.90 -16.03
CA GLY A 114 8.60 11.43 -15.28
C GLY A 114 8.31 9.96 -15.56
N ASP A 115 7.81 9.25 -14.56
CA ASP A 115 7.59 7.80 -14.61
C ASP A 115 6.13 7.43 -14.94
N ASP A 116 5.18 8.29 -14.59
CA ASP A 116 3.76 8.13 -14.91
C ASP A 116 3.04 9.48 -14.95
N TYR A 117 1.79 9.47 -15.40
CA TYR A 117 0.99 10.66 -15.63
C TYR A 117 -0.48 10.40 -15.35
N MET A 118 -1.12 11.26 -14.56
CA MET A 118 -2.54 11.20 -14.21
C MET A 118 -3.25 12.51 -14.52
N THR A 119 -4.45 12.43 -15.07
CA THR A 119 -5.26 13.62 -15.36
C THR A 119 -6.27 13.90 -14.26
N LYS A 120 -6.32 15.12 -13.76
CA LYS A 120 -7.39 15.62 -12.89
C LYS A 120 -8.70 15.76 -13.69
N PRO A 121 -9.87 15.30 -13.17
CA PRO A 121 -10.04 14.63 -11.88
C PRO A 121 -9.69 13.16 -11.91
N PHE A 122 -9.15 12.62 -10.79
CA PHE A 122 -8.79 11.23 -10.60
C PHE A 122 -9.38 10.67 -9.30
N GLY A 123 -9.49 9.36 -9.20
CA GLY A 123 -9.88 8.67 -7.96
C GLY A 123 -8.70 8.43 -7.04
N LEU A 124 -8.92 8.46 -5.70
CA LEU A 124 -7.87 8.17 -4.72
C LEU A 124 -7.30 6.76 -4.89
N GLU A 125 -8.15 5.80 -5.21
CA GLU A 125 -7.75 4.41 -5.46
C GLU A 125 -6.84 4.29 -6.71
N GLU A 126 -7.04 5.13 -7.72
CA GLU A 126 -6.15 5.19 -8.89
C GLU A 126 -4.76 5.68 -8.51
N VAL A 127 -4.67 6.72 -7.66
CA VAL A 127 -3.38 7.24 -7.15
C VAL A 127 -2.61 6.15 -6.43
N SER A 128 -3.26 5.46 -5.49
CA SER A 128 -2.65 4.37 -4.72
C SER A 128 -2.17 3.23 -5.62
N THR A 129 -2.99 2.84 -6.60
CA THR A 129 -2.64 1.77 -7.56
C THR A 129 -1.41 2.13 -8.38
N ARG A 130 -1.31 3.38 -8.86
CA ARG A 130 -0.15 3.84 -9.64
C ARG A 130 1.11 3.95 -8.80
N LEU A 131 1.01 4.50 -7.58
CA LEU A 131 2.14 4.53 -6.64
C LEU A 131 2.68 3.14 -6.36
N ARG A 132 1.82 2.16 -6.09
CA ARG A 132 2.22 0.77 -5.91
C ARG A 132 2.93 0.19 -7.14
N ALA A 133 2.42 0.49 -8.35
CA ALA A 133 3.07 0.04 -9.59
C ALA A 133 4.46 0.67 -9.78
N VAL A 134 4.62 1.93 -9.42
CA VAL A 134 5.90 2.64 -9.45
C VAL A 134 6.88 2.05 -8.45
N PHE A 135 6.47 1.82 -7.20
CA PHE A 135 7.31 1.17 -6.19
C PHE A 135 7.80 -0.21 -6.63
N ARG A 136 6.92 -1.01 -7.22
CA ARG A 136 7.28 -2.34 -7.75
C ARG A 136 8.36 -2.24 -8.82
N ARG A 137 8.26 -1.30 -9.78
CA ARG A 137 9.27 -1.08 -10.82
C ARG A 137 10.61 -0.61 -10.26
N ALA A 138 10.56 0.20 -9.20
CA ALA A 138 11.75 0.71 -8.53
C ALA A 138 12.45 -0.32 -7.60
N GLY A 139 11.92 -1.54 -7.50
CA GLY A 139 12.44 -2.56 -6.58
C GLY A 139 12.25 -2.23 -5.09
N LEU A 140 11.38 -1.25 -4.80
CA LEU A 140 11.11 -0.79 -3.43
C LEU A 140 10.07 -1.66 -2.70
N THR A 141 9.60 -2.70 -3.36
CA THR A 141 8.60 -3.63 -2.85
C THR A 141 9.10 -5.05 -2.91
N ASP A 142 10.00 -5.38 -2.02
CA ASP A 142 10.31 -6.78 -1.69
C ASP A 142 9.46 -7.20 -0.49
N SER A 143 8.15 -7.03 -0.60
CA SER A 143 7.20 -7.30 0.48
C SER A 143 6.10 -8.26 0.08
N SER A 144 6.47 -9.31 -0.62
CA SER A 144 5.57 -10.46 -0.66
C SER A 144 5.50 -11.09 0.72
N ILE A 145 4.31 -11.09 1.33
CA ILE A 145 4.06 -11.85 2.54
C ILE A 145 3.71 -13.25 2.06
N ILE A 146 4.48 -14.24 2.50
CA ILE A 146 4.23 -15.65 2.18
C ILE A 146 3.79 -16.34 3.48
N PHE A 147 2.65 -17.01 3.43
CA PHE A 147 2.15 -17.83 4.52
C PHE A 147 1.55 -19.12 3.95
N ALA A 148 2.16 -20.26 4.20
CA ALA A 148 1.86 -21.52 3.53
C ALA A 148 1.92 -21.36 1.99
N ASP A 149 0.84 -21.66 1.27
CA ASP A 149 0.68 -21.47 -0.18
C ASP A 149 0.00 -20.14 -0.55
N LEU A 150 -0.18 -19.25 0.44
CA LEU A 150 -0.71 -17.92 0.26
C LEU A 150 0.44 -16.94 -0.04
N VAL A 151 0.28 -16.14 -1.07
CA VAL A 151 1.19 -15.06 -1.43
C VAL A 151 0.42 -13.75 -1.49
N ILE A 152 0.85 -12.75 -0.74
CA ILE A 152 0.28 -11.40 -0.76
C ILE A 152 1.34 -10.45 -1.28
N ASP A 153 1.14 -9.87 -2.44
CA ASP A 153 2.00 -8.78 -2.93
C ASP A 153 1.76 -7.53 -2.08
N GLY A 154 2.78 -7.13 -1.35
CA GLY A 154 2.68 -6.00 -0.42
C GLY A 154 2.41 -4.67 -1.10
N ALA A 155 2.82 -4.54 -2.37
CA ALA A 155 2.70 -3.31 -3.14
C ALA A 155 1.35 -3.18 -3.84
N SER A 156 0.92 -4.23 -4.54
CA SER A 156 -0.35 -4.21 -5.28
C SER A 156 -1.54 -4.63 -4.42
N GLY A 157 -1.29 -5.32 -3.30
CA GLY A 157 -2.33 -5.98 -2.54
C GLY A 157 -2.98 -7.17 -3.26
N GLN A 158 -2.40 -7.60 -4.39
CA GLN A 158 -2.84 -8.83 -5.05
C GLN A 158 -2.54 -10.04 -4.17
N VAL A 159 -3.42 -11.01 -4.22
CA VAL A 159 -3.34 -12.22 -3.40
C VAL A 159 -3.44 -13.43 -4.29
N TRP A 160 -2.62 -14.43 -4.04
CA TRP A 160 -2.66 -15.74 -4.68
C TRP A 160 -2.75 -16.82 -3.62
N ARG A 161 -3.48 -17.86 -3.91
CA ARG A 161 -3.62 -19.08 -3.10
C ARG A 161 -3.28 -20.27 -3.97
N ALA A 162 -2.31 -21.09 -3.59
CA ALA A 162 -1.83 -22.23 -4.40
C ALA A 162 -1.48 -21.83 -5.87
N GLY A 163 -0.97 -20.62 -6.07
CA GLY A 163 -0.64 -20.06 -7.40
C GLY A 163 -1.81 -19.43 -8.16
N GLU A 164 -3.05 -19.59 -7.71
CA GLU A 164 -4.24 -19.01 -8.33
C GLU A 164 -4.59 -17.64 -7.73
N PRO A 165 -4.96 -16.64 -8.53
CA PRO A 165 -5.30 -15.31 -8.04
C PRO A 165 -6.62 -15.31 -7.28
N VAL A 166 -6.64 -14.67 -6.11
CA VAL A 166 -7.83 -14.48 -5.28
C VAL A 166 -8.25 -13.02 -5.29
N LEU A 167 -9.49 -12.74 -5.71
CA LEU A 167 -10.03 -11.38 -5.74
C LEU A 167 -10.54 -10.97 -4.36
N LEU A 168 -9.76 -10.11 -3.69
CA LEU A 168 -10.11 -9.53 -2.40
C LEU A 168 -10.36 -8.03 -2.52
N SER A 169 -11.29 -7.52 -1.72
CA SER A 169 -11.44 -6.08 -1.50
C SER A 169 -10.29 -5.51 -0.67
N SER A 170 -10.07 -4.20 -0.69
CA SER A 170 -9.03 -3.55 0.11
C SER A 170 -9.14 -3.88 1.61
N LEU A 171 -10.35 -3.97 2.15
CA LEU A 171 -10.59 -4.35 3.55
C LEU A 171 -10.20 -5.80 3.82
N GLU A 172 -10.54 -6.72 2.92
CA GLU A 172 -10.18 -8.14 3.06
C GLU A 172 -8.66 -8.34 2.98
N VAL A 173 -7.97 -7.59 2.12
CA VAL A 173 -6.49 -7.61 2.04
C VAL A 173 -5.86 -7.10 3.35
N GLN A 174 -6.38 -6.01 3.92
CA GLN A 174 -5.88 -5.49 5.20
C GLN A 174 -6.14 -6.47 6.34
N LEU A 175 -7.33 -7.08 6.38
CA LEU A 175 -7.67 -8.11 7.35
C LEU A 175 -6.76 -9.34 7.21
N LEU A 176 -6.53 -9.80 5.99
CA LEU A 176 -5.64 -10.93 5.73
C LEU A 176 -4.20 -10.64 6.19
N LYS A 177 -3.67 -9.45 5.89
CA LYS A 177 -2.35 -9.01 6.38
C LYS A 177 -2.29 -9.02 7.91
N LEU A 178 -3.31 -8.47 8.59
CA LEU A 178 -3.41 -8.47 10.05
C LEU A 178 -3.39 -9.88 10.63
N LEU A 179 -4.13 -10.82 10.03
CA LEU A 179 -4.17 -12.20 10.49
C LEU A 179 -2.83 -12.91 10.27
N VAL A 180 -2.15 -12.66 9.14
CA VAL A 180 -0.82 -13.23 8.86
C VAL A 180 0.25 -12.67 9.79
N GLU A 181 0.22 -11.37 10.10
CA GLU A 181 1.13 -10.73 11.07
C GLU A 181 0.99 -11.34 12.47
N ARG A 182 -0.19 -11.86 12.79
CA ARG A 182 -0.52 -12.51 14.08
C ARG A 182 -0.84 -14.00 13.93
N ALA A 183 -0.16 -14.65 13.02
CA ALA A 183 -0.45 -16.06 12.72
C ALA A 183 -0.48 -16.94 13.99
N GLY A 184 -1.55 -17.69 14.15
CA GLY A 184 -1.81 -18.54 15.33
C GLY A 184 -2.51 -17.83 16.49
N ASP A 185 -2.56 -16.50 16.53
CA ASP A 185 -3.19 -15.76 17.63
C ASP A 185 -4.62 -15.35 17.26
N PRO A 186 -5.66 -15.83 17.98
CA PRO A 186 -7.04 -15.42 17.72
C PRO A 186 -7.27 -13.94 18.02
N ILE A 187 -7.94 -13.24 17.10
CA ILE A 187 -8.29 -11.81 17.22
C ILE A 187 -9.81 -11.70 17.21
N ASP A 188 -10.40 -11.11 18.26
CA ASP A 188 -11.83 -10.85 18.33
C ASP A 188 -12.25 -9.67 17.43
N GLY A 189 -13.55 -9.52 17.19
CA GLY A 189 -14.10 -8.45 16.37
C GLY A 189 -13.65 -7.05 16.80
N THR A 190 -13.56 -6.81 18.13
CA THR A 190 -13.10 -5.53 18.69
C THR A 190 -11.62 -5.29 18.40
N GLY A 191 -10.80 -6.32 18.49
CA GLY A 191 -9.38 -6.29 18.13
C GLY A 191 -9.16 -5.99 16.64
N ILE A 192 -9.93 -6.62 15.77
CA ILE A 192 -9.92 -6.37 14.32
C ILE A 192 -10.26 -4.91 14.02
N ILE A 193 -11.38 -4.41 14.58
CA ILE A 193 -11.84 -3.03 14.39
C ILE A 193 -10.76 -2.03 14.82
N ARG A 194 -10.16 -2.25 16.00
CA ARG A 194 -9.11 -1.38 16.54
C ARG A 194 -7.86 -1.40 15.66
N SER A 195 -7.43 -2.58 15.24
CA SER A 195 -6.22 -2.76 14.43
C SER A 195 -6.34 -2.19 13.02
N LEU A 196 -7.54 -2.24 12.43
CA LEU A 196 -7.81 -1.68 11.12
C LEU A 196 -8.18 -0.18 11.15
N GLY A 197 -8.11 0.49 12.33
CA GLY A 197 -8.41 1.92 12.46
C GLY A 197 -9.88 2.29 12.24
N LEU A 198 -10.79 1.32 12.31
CA LEU A 198 -12.22 1.51 12.07
C LEU A 198 -12.99 2.00 13.31
N ALA A 199 -12.32 2.34 14.40
CA ALA A 199 -12.93 2.80 15.65
C ALA A 199 -13.60 4.18 15.45
N GLY A 200 -14.90 4.24 15.69
CA GLY A 200 -15.71 5.49 15.61
C GLY A 200 -17.03 5.37 14.85
N HIS A 201 -17.33 4.24 14.25
CA HIS A 201 -18.57 4.00 13.52
C HIS A 201 -19.42 2.89 14.15
N THR A 202 -20.69 3.18 14.48
CA THR A 202 -21.63 2.30 15.21
C THR A 202 -22.09 1.05 14.41
N VAL A 203 -21.62 0.85 13.16
CA VAL A 203 -22.07 -0.23 12.24
C VAL A 203 -21.05 -1.36 12.14
N ILE A 204 -20.07 -1.43 13.01
CA ILE A 204 -18.77 -2.01 12.76
C ILE A 204 -18.66 -3.50 13.09
N ASP A 205 -19.33 -3.99 14.15
CA ASP A 205 -19.24 -5.43 14.50
C ASP A 205 -19.77 -6.34 13.38
N SER A 206 -20.88 -5.98 12.76
CA SER A 206 -21.46 -6.76 11.68
C SER A 206 -20.65 -6.64 10.36
N ALA A 207 -19.93 -5.54 10.14
CA ALA A 207 -19.07 -5.37 8.96
C ALA A 207 -17.76 -6.15 9.11
N ALA A 208 -17.15 -6.12 10.29
CA ALA A 208 -15.95 -6.91 10.58
C ALA A 208 -16.24 -8.41 10.48
N THR A 209 -17.34 -8.88 11.08
CA THR A 209 -17.74 -10.30 10.99
C THR A 209 -17.98 -10.71 9.53
N ARG A 210 -18.71 -9.90 8.76
CA ARG A 210 -18.93 -10.18 7.31
C ARG A 210 -17.64 -10.18 6.50
N ALA A 211 -16.69 -9.30 6.81
CA ALA A 211 -15.40 -9.26 6.14
C ALA A 211 -14.58 -10.52 6.45
N VAL A 212 -14.60 -11.01 7.70
CA VAL A 212 -13.95 -12.27 8.08
C VAL A 212 -14.62 -13.46 7.37
N ASP A 213 -15.95 -13.54 7.37
CA ASP A 213 -16.66 -14.63 6.69
C ASP A 213 -16.39 -14.62 5.18
N SER A 214 -16.42 -13.44 4.55
CA SER A 214 -16.13 -13.31 3.12
C SER A 214 -14.69 -13.70 2.81
N LEU A 215 -13.73 -13.23 3.62
CA LEU A 215 -12.32 -13.58 3.50
C LEU A 215 -12.12 -15.10 3.64
N ARG A 216 -12.73 -15.71 4.65
CA ARG A 216 -12.69 -17.14 4.89
C ARG A 216 -13.17 -17.95 3.69
N ILE A 217 -14.31 -17.57 3.10
CA ILE A 217 -14.86 -18.25 1.91
C ILE A 217 -13.90 -18.13 0.71
N LYS A 218 -13.25 -17.01 0.54
CA LYS A 218 -12.37 -16.75 -0.62
C LYS A 218 -10.97 -17.36 -0.47
N ILE A 219 -10.46 -17.43 0.76
CA ILE A 219 -9.10 -17.92 1.05
C ILE A 219 -9.08 -19.41 1.31
N ASN A 220 -10.09 -19.96 1.98
CA ASN A 220 -10.06 -21.38 2.32
C ASN A 220 -10.37 -22.24 1.10
N ALA A 221 -9.42 -23.10 0.75
CA ALA A 221 -9.68 -24.23 -0.13
C ALA A 221 -10.32 -25.37 0.69
N ASP A 222 -11.09 -26.23 0.03
CA ASP A 222 -11.88 -27.30 0.68
C ASP A 222 -11.03 -28.24 1.56
N ASP A 223 -9.79 -28.54 1.14
CA ASP A 223 -8.90 -29.50 1.81
C ASP A 223 -7.83 -28.86 2.71
N ALA A 224 -7.66 -27.54 2.69
CA ALA A 224 -6.61 -26.85 3.43
C ALA A 224 -7.05 -25.45 3.92
N PRO A 225 -7.95 -25.39 4.93
CA PRO A 225 -8.38 -24.08 5.45
C PRO A 225 -7.24 -23.38 6.16
N LEU A 226 -7.03 -22.08 5.84
CA LEU A 226 -6.07 -21.20 6.52
C LEU A 226 -6.73 -20.23 7.47
N VAL A 227 -7.90 -19.67 7.10
CA VAL A 227 -8.61 -18.71 7.93
C VAL A 227 -9.67 -19.42 8.77
N HIS A 228 -9.53 -19.30 10.08
CA HIS A 228 -10.41 -19.92 11.06
C HIS A 228 -11.27 -18.88 11.76
N LEU A 229 -12.47 -19.28 12.18
CA LEU A 229 -13.39 -18.43 12.95
C LEU A 229 -14.12 -19.31 13.97
N GLU A 230 -13.91 -19.04 15.26
CA GLU A 230 -14.56 -19.73 16.36
C GLU A 230 -14.81 -18.78 17.53
N GLY A 231 -15.97 -18.85 18.15
CA GLY A 231 -16.31 -18.03 19.31
C GLY A 231 -16.28 -16.51 19.05
N GLY A 232 -16.36 -16.07 17.78
CA GLY A 232 -16.27 -14.65 17.42
C GLY A 232 -14.83 -14.14 17.26
N ALA A 233 -13.83 -15.02 17.36
CA ALA A 233 -12.43 -14.67 17.08
C ALA A 233 -11.97 -15.32 15.77
N ALA A 234 -11.15 -14.60 15.00
CA ALA A 234 -10.56 -15.04 13.75
C ALA A 234 -9.05 -15.18 13.89
N TRP A 235 -8.46 -16.18 13.25
CA TRP A 235 -7.01 -16.34 13.13
C TRP A 235 -6.65 -17.04 11.81
N ILE A 236 -5.37 -17.00 11.46
CA ILE A 236 -4.81 -17.77 10.35
C ILE A 236 -3.83 -18.80 10.88
N ALA A 237 -3.93 -20.03 10.42
CA ALA A 237 -3.02 -21.13 10.75
C ALA A 237 -2.99 -22.13 9.61
N GLU A 238 -1.88 -22.83 9.43
CA GLU A 238 -1.82 -24.00 8.56
C GLU A 238 -2.68 -25.11 9.10
N ALA A 239 -3.30 -25.90 8.23
CA ALA A 239 -3.99 -27.11 8.65
C ALA A 239 -2.98 -28.03 9.34
N ILE A 240 -3.21 -28.34 10.63
CA ILE A 240 -2.41 -29.35 11.32
C ILE A 240 -2.79 -30.68 10.69
N ASP A 241 -1.86 -31.30 10.00
CA ASP A 241 -2.03 -32.66 9.49
C ASP A 241 -2.22 -33.60 10.70
N GLN A 242 -3.47 -33.99 10.97
CA GLN A 242 -3.81 -34.97 11.97
C GLN A 242 -3.63 -36.35 11.33
N SER A 243 -2.38 -36.77 11.15
CA SER A 243 -2.02 -38.15 10.80
C SER A 243 -1.69 -38.96 12.04
#